data_a7b6c11112c4ada972a0eb52af80ce7d
#
_entry.id   a7b6c11112c4ada972a0eb52af80ce7d
#
_cell.length_a   1.000
_cell.length_b   1.000
_cell.length_c   1.000
_cell.angle_alpha   90.00
_cell.angle_beta   90.00
_cell.angle_gamma   90.00
#
_symmetry.space_group_name_H-M   'P 1'
#
loop_
_entity.id
_entity.type
_entity.pdbx_description
1 polymer ?
#
loop_
_entity_poly.entity_id
_entity_poly.type
_entity_poly.pdbx_seq_one_letter_code
_entity_poly.pdbx_strand_id
1 'polypeptide(L)'
;MNLNTEKVKYDDATSDALANACRTVAQNIDNALPSLKNSLTTALEEFKGHYADVAAANIDITISDGRDIASIFRQLADVVDRLKESAHKENENRDRMYRYEHDLGGFRKWWVETFGGKPPQPTSYKPDTSIDTTSLGHRESTETRSGSMTVSSARPSTVRALSNTLANLGTSFDAEPGKLRNLSTEFMVKCQWGSVDAENLISTFEAWNKSNANDKTWLGIVADTFEKYGSSGQMITVANSTLEGAISAAGVSTERHDLEVPAPTVVGMSTTSGYVNDPVNVATGNFIEEETDMAFSGVVSACTVTRMYNSVTVFGQHAVSGVFGAGWSSNIESRVQLNAENAVWTMPDGREVTFDRMIREDGTHGYARAPREAWWLEELPLTQLTGEEGSIANPSLRYILHATGYDASSLLRISDNSGTQHIFSLTGV
;
A
#
# COMPACT_ATOMS: atom_id res chain seq x y z
N MET A 1 33.78 -6.45 16.56
CA MET A 1 32.33 -6.40 16.28
C MET A 1 32.10 -5.20 15.40
N ASN A 2 31.65 -5.38 14.17
CA ASN A 2 31.41 -4.24 13.29
C ASN A 2 30.03 -3.69 13.66
N LEU A 3 30.00 -2.57 14.37
CA LEU A 3 28.74 -1.91 14.75
C LEU A 3 28.19 -1.17 13.52
N ASN A 4 26.89 -1.28 13.27
CA ASN A 4 26.28 -0.52 12.18
C ASN A 4 26.13 0.95 12.61
N THR A 5 27.02 1.80 12.11
CA THR A 5 27.10 3.23 12.44
C THR A 5 26.53 4.13 11.35
N GLU A 6 26.14 3.57 10.20
CA GLU A 6 25.56 4.33 9.10
C GLU A 6 24.13 4.79 9.46
N LYS A 7 23.88 6.09 9.32
CA LYS A 7 22.55 6.64 9.64
C LYS A 7 21.47 6.15 8.71
N VAL A 8 20.31 5.88 9.26
CA VAL A 8 19.09 5.63 8.49
C VAL A 8 18.72 6.89 7.71
N LYS A 9 18.50 6.73 6.43
CA LYS A 9 17.94 7.80 5.58
C LYS A 9 16.45 7.92 5.87
N TYR A 10 16.06 9.02 6.45
CA TYR A 10 14.66 9.30 6.77
C TYR A 10 14.38 10.80 6.60
N ASP A 11 13.40 11.11 5.76
CA ASP A 11 12.98 12.48 5.48
C ASP A 11 11.75 12.83 6.31
N ASP A 12 11.94 13.63 7.34
CA ASP A 12 10.90 14.05 8.26
C ASP A 12 9.78 14.84 7.56
N ALA A 13 10.13 15.68 6.60
CA ALA A 13 9.15 16.50 5.90
C ALA A 13 8.20 15.63 5.08
N THR A 14 8.71 14.60 4.42
CA THR A 14 7.90 13.63 3.66
C THR A 14 7.01 12.81 4.60
N SER A 15 7.55 12.37 5.75
CA SER A 15 6.78 11.65 6.76
C SER A 15 5.63 12.50 7.30
N ASP A 16 5.94 13.76 7.69
CA ASP A 16 4.94 14.70 8.19
C ASP A 16 3.88 15.04 7.13
N ALA A 17 4.28 15.15 5.87
CA ALA A 17 3.34 15.42 4.78
C ALA A 17 2.30 14.29 4.62
N LEU A 18 2.74 13.03 4.67
CA LEU A 18 1.83 11.87 4.61
C LEU A 18 0.90 11.83 5.82
N ALA A 19 1.45 11.93 7.04
CA ALA A 19 0.67 11.92 8.27
C ALA A 19 -0.37 13.06 8.30
N ASN A 20 0.04 14.27 7.93
CA ASN A 20 -0.84 15.42 7.89
C ASN A 20 -1.92 15.29 6.80
N ALA A 21 -1.60 14.75 5.63
CA ALA A 21 -2.60 14.49 4.59
C ALA A 21 -3.67 13.50 5.07
N CYS A 22 -3.27 12.40 5.71
CA CYS A 22 -4.19 11.44 6.30
C CYS A 22 -5.11 12.08 7.35
N ARG A 23 -4.54 12.90 8.27
CA ARG A 23 -5.34 13.63 9.28
C ARG A 23 -6.29 14.63 8.64
N THR A 24 -5.84 15.34 7.61
CA THR A 24 -6.65 16.33 6.90
C THR A 24 -7.85 15.67 6.22
N VAL A 25 -7.64 14.57 5.51
CA VAL A 25 -8.73 13.82 4.89
C VAL A 25 -9.73 13.33 5.95
N ALA A 26 -9.24 12.73 7.03
CA ALA A 26 -10.10 12.27 8.12
C ALA A 26 -10.93 13.40 8.75
N GLN A 27 -10.30 14.55 9.01
CA GLN A 27 -10.97 15.73 9.56
C GLN A 27 -12.02 16.29 8.60
N ASN A 28 -11.71 16.35 7.30
CA ASN A 28 -12.63 16.84 6.29
C ASN A 28 -13.86 15.93 6.15
N ILE A 29 -13.67 14.61 6.24
CA ILE A 29 -14.78 13.66 6.27
C ILE A 29 -15.65 13.94 7.50
N ASP A 30 -15.08 13.99 8.70
CA ASP A 30 -15.84 14.23 9.94
C ASP A 30 -16.60 15.55 9.93
N ASN A 31 -16.04 16.59 9.34
CA ASN A 31 -16.67 17.90 9.23
C ASN A 31 -17.86 17.87 8.24
N ALA A 32 -17.79 17.04 7.22
CA ALA A 32 -18.82 16.95 6.18
C ALA A 32 -20.02 16.08 6.56
N LEU A 33 -19.81 14.99 7.31
CA LEU A 33 -20.87 14.03 7.64
C LEU A 33 -22.05 14.63 8.43
N PRO A 34 -21.88 15.54 9.41
CA PRO A 34 -22.99 16.19 10.09
C PRO A 34 -23.85 17.03 9.15
N SER A 35 -23.24 17.73 8.19
CA SER A 35 -23.96 18.52 7.19
C SER A 35 -24.82 17.62 6.29
N LEU A 36 -24.28 16.48 5.88
CA LEU A 36 -25.01 15.48 5.09
C LEU A 36 -26.19 14.91 5.89
N LYS A 37 -25.98 14.58 7.19
CA LYS A 37 -27.06 14.07 8.06
C LYS A 37 -28.17 15.11 8.25
N ASN A 38 -27.83 16.37 8.46
CA ASN A 38 -28.79 17.46 8.58
C ASN A 38 -29.57 17.67 7.27
N SER A 39 -28.89 17.64 6.11
CA SER A 39 -29.53 17.74 4.81
C SER A 39 -30.52 16.61 4.54
N LEU A 40 -30.17 15.37 4.93
CA LEU A 40 -31.08 14.23 4.88
C LEU A 40 -32.29 14.45 5.78
N THR A 41 -32.10 14.83 7.04
CA THR A 41 -33.20 15.06 8.00
C THR A 41 -34.17 16.08 7.46
N THR A 42 -33.67 17.20 6.94
CA THR A 42 -34.51 18.25 6.31
C THR A 42 -35.24 17.71 5.06
N ALA A 43 -34.54 16.96 4.21
CA ALA A 43 -35.22 16.36 3.05
C ALA A 43 -36.34 15.41 3.45
N LEU A 44 -36.12 14.57 4.46
CA LEU A 44 -37.09 13.59 4.94
C LEU A 44 -38.34 14.22 5.63
N GLU A 45 -38.37 15.50 5.96
CA GLU A 45 -39.60 16.19 6.39
C GLU A 45 -40.65 16.15 5.29
N GLU A 46 -40.20 16.33 4.03
CA GLU A 46 -41.08 16.49 2.86
C GLU A 46 -40.86 15.41 1.78
N PHE A 47 -39.86 14.55 1.91
CA PHE A 47 -39.59 13.41 1.02
C PHE A 47 -40.08 12.13 1.72
N LYS A 48 -41.08 11.46 1.14
CA LYS A 48 -41.74 10.27 1.70
C LYS A 48 -41.86 9.16 0.67
N GLY A 49 -41.95 7.93 1.13
CA GLY A 49 -42.15 6.74 0.33
C GLY A 49 -40.85 6.00 0.01
N HIS A 50 -40.92 5.02 -0.89
CA HIS A 50 -39.82 4.09 -1.17
C HIS A 50 -38.46 4.78 -1.40
N TYR A 51 -38.44 5.80 -2.26
CA TYR A 51 -37.18 6.47 -2.59
C TYR A 51 -36.61 7.35 -1.46
N ALA A 52 -37.46 7.78 -0.52
CA ALA A 52 -37.01 8.43 0.71
C ALA A 52 -36.32 7.43 1.63
N ASP A 53 -36.89 6.21 1.74
CA ASP A 53 -36.31 5.13 2.55
C ASP A 53 -34.96 4.68 1.97
N VAL A 54 -34.87 4.54 0.65
CA VAL A 54 -33.59 4.22 -0.03
C VAL A 54 -32.56 5.33 0.22
N ALA A 55 -32.95 6.60 0.08
CA ALA A 55 -32.05 7.72 0.36
C ALA A 55 -31.52 7.71 1.79
N ALA A 56 -32.42 7.45 2.76
CA ALA A 56 -32.05 7.38 4.17
C ALA A 56 -31.04 6.24 4.43
N ALA A 57 -31.31 5.06 3.88
CA ALA A 57 -30.44 3.90 4.04
C ALA A 57 -29.06 4.11 3.38
N ASN A 58 -29.00 4.64 2.16
CA ASN A 58 -27.75 4.94 1.46
C ASN A 58 -26.91 5.97 2.22
N ILE A 59 -27.52 7.03 2.72
CA ILE A 59 -26.79 8.06 3.48
C ILE A 59 -26.33 7.54 4.84
N ASP A 60 -27.07 6.66 5.49
CA ASP A 60 -26.61 6.01 6.70
C ASP A 60 -25.37 5.13 6.45
N ILE A 61 -25.30 4.42 5.31
CA ILE A 61 -24.10 3.71 4.87
C ILE A 61 -22.97 4.72 4.57
N THR A 62 -23.25 5.79 3.83
CA THR A 62 -22.27 6.87 3.56
C THR A 62 -21.60 7.37 4.85
N ILE A 63 -22.40 7.59 5.89
CA ILE A 63 -21.93 8.11 7.18
C ILE A 63 -21.10 7.05 7.92
N SER A 64 -21.54 5.79 7.90
CA SER A 64 -20.82 4.68 8.53
C SER A 64 -19.46 4.48 7.88
N ASP A 65 -19.44 4.24 6.56
CA ASP A 65 -18.19 4.06 5.79
C ASP A 65 -17.23 5.24 5.97
N GLY A 66 -17.77 6.48 5.89
CA GLY A 66 -16.97 7.68 6.04
C GLY A 66 -16.28 7.77 7.41
N ARG A 67 -16.97 7.39 8.50
CA ARG A 67 -16.39 7.35 9.84
C ARG A 67 -15.31 6.32 9.97
N ASP A 68 -15.52 5.14 9.40
CA ASP A 68 -14.57 4.05 9.42
C ASP A 68 -13.32 4.42 8.63
N ILE A 69 -13.47 4.96 7.42
CA ILE A 69 -12.36 5.47 6.60
C ILE A 69 -11.58 6.56 7.37
N ALA A 70 -12.27 7.52 7.97
CA ALA A 70 -11.62 8.59 8.74
C ALA A 70 -10.86 8.05 9.96
N SER A 71 -11.42 7.06 10.64
CA SER A 71 -10.77 6.38 11.78
C SER A 71 -9.46 5.72 11.36
N ILE A 72 -9.47 4.97 10.26
CA ILE A 72 -8.27 4.26 9.78
C ILE A 72 -7.22 5.24 9.27
N PHE A 73 -7.59 6.34 8.58
CA PHE A 73 -6.63 7.38 8.19
C PHE A 73 -5.94 8.05 9.39
N ARG A 74 -6.65 8.28 10.51
CA ARG A 74 -6.03 8.81 11.73
C ARG A 74 -5.03 7.83 12.31
N GLN A 75 -5.42 6.58 12.43
CA GLN A 75 -4.53 5.54 12.94
C GLN A 75 -3.28 5.38 12.07
N LEU A 76 -3.43 5.43 10.73
CA LEU A 76 -2.31 5.44 9.80
C LEU A 76 -1.37 6.61 10.06
N ALA A 77 -1.91 7.81 10.23
CA ALA A 77 -1.09 8.99 10.55
C ALA A 77 -0.29 8.82 11.85
N ASP A 78 -0.92 8.25 12.88
CA ASP A 78 -0.26 8.00 14.17
C ASP A 78 0.80 6.90 14.07
N VAL A 79 0.59 5.91 13.20
CA VAL A 79 1.61 4.90 12.90
C VAL A 79 2.79 5.51 12.17
N VAL A 80 2.55 6.37 11.18
CA VAL A 80 3.62 7.10 10.46
C VAL A 80 4.46 7.94 11.42
N ASP A 81 3.84 8.61 12.39
CA ASP A 81 4.58 9.35 13.44
C ASP A 81 5.43 8.42 14.31
N ARG A 82 4.91 7.26 14.67
CA ARG A 82 5.69 6.25 15.43
C ARG A 82 6.87 5.69 14.62
N LEU A 83 6.73 5.54 13.30
CA LEU A 83 7.85 5.17 12.43
C LEU A 83 8.94 6.25 12.42
N LYS A 84 8.55 7.52 12.32
CA LYS A 84 9.47 8.65 12.40
C LYS A 84 10.23 8.68 13.73
N GLU A 85 9.53 8.56 14.85
CA GLU A 85 10.15 8.49 16.18
C GLU A 85 11.13 7.30 16.28
N SER A 86 10.75 6.15 15.72
CA SER A 86 11.61 4.96 15.68
C SER A 86 12.89 5.20 14.87
N ALA A 87 12.80 5.86 13.70
CA ALA A 87 13.95 6.22 12.88
C ALA A 87 14.92 7.17 13.61
N HIS A 88 14.38 8.16 14.32
CA HIS A 88 15.18 9.07 15.14
C HIS A 88 15.92 8.34 16.27
N LYS A 89 15.22 7.49 17.02
CA LYS A 89 15.82 6.67 18.08
C LYS A 89 16.94 5.77 17.56
N GLU A 90 16.73 5.19 16.36
CA GLU A 90 17.76 4.40 15.72
C GLU A 90 18.98 5.26 15.34
N ASN A 91 18.77 6.43 14.75
CA ASN A 91 19.86 7.34 14.40
C ASN A 91 20.66 7.81 15.64
N GLU A 92 19.99 8.08 16.76
CA GLU A 92 20.64 8.38 18.02
C GLU A 92 21.47 7.19 18.54
N ASN A 93 20.97 5.97 18.36
CA ASN A 93 21.67 4.75 18.72
C ASN A 93 22.93 4.56 17.86
N ARG A 94 22.83 4.76 16.54
CA ARG A 94 23.96 4.70 15.61
C ARG A 94 25.01 5.76 15.89
N ASP A 95 24.59 6.97 16.26
CA ASP A 95 25.51 8.02 16.71
C ASP A 95 26.28 7.61 18.01
N ARG A 96 25.61 6.92 18.94
CA ARG A 96 26.29 6.37 20.14
C ARG A 96 27.29 5.29 19.79
N MET A 97 26.93 4.39 18.85
CA MET A 97 27.82 3.34 18.36
C MET A 97 29.03 3.95 17.63
N TYR A 98 28.80 4.95 16.78
CA TYR A 98 29.88 5.66 16.07
C TYR A 98 30.89 6.29 17.04
N ARG A 99 30.40 7.03 18.07
CA ARG A 99 31.26 7.64 19.09
C ARG A 99 32.05 6.59 19.88
N TYR A 100 31.42 5.46 20.18
CA TYR A 100 32.10 4.36 20.84
C TYR A 100 33.23 3.78 19.98
N GLU A 101 33.02 3.63 18.69
CA GLU A 101 34.01 3.06 17.79
C GLU A 101 35.15 4.04 17.43
N HIS A 102 34.86 5.33 17.28
CA HIS A 102 35.80 6.31 16.71
C HIS A 102 36.37 7.30 17.73
N ASP A 103 35.58 7.73 18.70
CA ASP A 103 35.98 8.80 19.64
C ASP A 103 36.61 8.27 20.93
N LEU A 104 36.38 7.01 21.26
CA LEU A 104 37.02 6.39 22.43
C LEU A 104 38.41 5.85 22.05
N GLY A 105 39.46 6.50 22.52
CA GLY A 105 40.82 5.98 22.39
C GLY A 105 40.94 4.54 22.95
N GLY A 106 41.85 3.74 22.38
CA GLY A 106 41.99 2.31 22.70
C GLY A 106 42.11 1.96 24.19
N PHE A 107 42.73 2.83 24.99
CA PHE A 107 42.82 2.67 26.45
C PHE A 107 41.43 2.82 27.12
N ARG A 108 40.58 3.72 26.69
CA ARG A 108 39.22 3.93 27.21
C ARG A 108 38.27 2.81 26.79
N LYS A 109 38.40 2.28 25.58
CA LYS A 109 37.68 1.08 25.15
C LYS A 109 38.04 -0.13 26.02
N TRP A 110 39.34 -0.38 26.18
CA TRP A 110 39.84 -1.46 27.03
C TRP A 110 39.34 -1.31 28.49
N TRP A 111 39.36 -0.08 29.04
CA TRP A 111 38.87 0.19 30.39
C TRP A 111 37.38 -0.07 30.56
N VAL A 112 36.56 0.38 29.61
CA VAL A 112 35.12 0.13 29.58
C VAL A 112 34.82 -1.37 29.46
N GLU A 113 35.50 -2.08 28.60
CA GLU A 113 35.34 -3.52 28.39
C GLU A 113 35.82 -4.37 29.56
N THR A 114 36.85 -3.90 30.29
CA THR A 114 37.45 -4.65 31.40
C THR A 114 36.80 -4.40 32.75
N PHE A 115 36.29 -3.19 33.00
CA PHE A 115 35.77 -2.77 34.30
C PHE A 115 34.24 -2.54 34.32
N GLY A 116 33.49 -3.12 33.40
CA GLY A 116 32.03 -3.27 33.49
C GLY A 116 31.21 -2.24 32.76
N GLY A 117 31.78 -1.45 31.84
CA GLY A 117 31.03 -0.74 30.86
C GLY A 117 30.60 -1.71 29.75
N LYS A 118 29.31 -1.90 29.52
CA LYS A 118 28.87 -2.63 28.34
C LYS A 118 29.01 -1.73 27.11
N PRO A 119 29.54 -2.24 25.97
CA PRO A 119 29.49 -1.52 24.72
C PRO A 119 28.03 -1.14 24.39
N PRO A 120 27.77 -0.04 23.65
CA PRO A 120 26.43 0.30 23.23
C PRO A 120 25.80 -0.91 22.54
N GLN A 121 24.67 -1.35 23.07
CA GLN A 121 23.91 -2.46 22.49
C GLN A 121 22.90 -1.88 21.50
N PRO A 122 22.60 -2.56 20.38
CA PRO A 122 21.46 -2.24 19.55
C PRO A 122 20.20 -2.20 20.41
N THR A 123 19.39 -1.15 20.25
CA THR A 123 18.11 -1.09 20.97
C THR A 123 17.08 -1.93 20.23
N SER A 124 16.35 -2.78 20.96
CA SER A 124 15.26 -3.61 20.43
C SER A 124 13.94 -2.83 20.30
N TYR A 125 13.97 -1.52 20.09
CA TYR A 125 12.76 -0.74 19.97
C TYR A 125 12.05 -1.07 18.63
N LYS A 126 10.89 -1.69 18.73
CA LYS A 126 9.99 -1.92 17.60
C LYS A 126 8.79 -0.99 17.78
N PRO A 127 8.51 -0.09 16.83
CA PRO A 127 7.32 0.73 16.89
C PRO A 127 6.08 -0.15 16.78
N ASP A 128 5.04 0.17 17.53
CA ASP A 128 3.73 -0.42 17.33
C ASP A 128 3.14 0.11 16.02
N THR A 129 2.98 -0.78 15.05
CA THR A 129 2.42 -0.49 13.73
C THR A 129 1.00 -1.06 13.58
N SER A 130 0.40 -1.54 14.66
CA SER A 130 -0.96 -2.07 14.63
C SER A 130 -1.99 -0.97 14.31
N ILE A 131 -2.95 -1.34 13.49
CA ILE A 131 -4.13 -0.53 13.16
C ILE A 131 -5.34 -1.35 13.57
N ASP A 132 -6.13 -0.80 14.47
CA ASP A 132 -7.30 -1.48 15.03
C ASP A 132 -8.52 -1.25 14.14
N THR A 133 -9.07 -2.35 13.61
CA THR A 133 -10.31 -2.37 12.83
C THR A 133 -11.49 -2.96 13.60
N THR A 134 -11.32 -3.33 14.85
CA THR A 134 -12.38 -4.01 15.64
C THR A 134 -13.59 -3.13 15.93
N SER A 135 -13.45 -1.81 15.84
CA SER A 135 -14.52 -0.83 16.02
C SER A 135 -15.26 -0.46 14.74
N LEU A 136 -14.84 -1.02 13.58
CA LEU A 136 -15.50 -0.73 12.31
C LEU A 136 -16.87 -1.36 12.28
N GLY A 137 -17.87 -0.56 11.89
CA GLY A 137 -19.24 -1.03 11.72
C GLY A 137 -19.39 -1.71 10.37
N HIS A 138 -19.99 -2.89 10.33
CA HIS A 138 -20.44 -3.48 9.07
C HIS A 138 -21.96 -3.42 9.00
N ARG A 139 -22.49 -2.94 7.87
CA ARG A 139 -23.93 -2.89 7.59
C ARG A 139 -24.21 -3.73 6.35
N GLU A 140 -25.34 -4.40 6.34
CA GLU A 140 -25.83 -5.08 5.14
C GLU A 140 -26.12 -4.06 4.03
N SER A 141 -25.88 -4.46 2.80
CA SER A 141 -26.21 -3.68 1.60
C SER A 141 -27.70 -3.31 1.62
N THR A 142 -28.02 -2.14 1.09
CA THR A 142 -29.41 -1.78 0.85
C THR A 142 -29.93 -2.60 -0.32
N GLU A 143 -30.49 -3.76 -0.05
CA GLU A 143 -31.32 -4.45 -1.03
C GLU A 143 -32.52 -3.57 -1.38
N THR A 144 -32.89 -3.59 -2.65
CA THR A 144 -34.11 -2.93 -3.13
C THR A 144 -35.29 -3.60 -2.41
N ARG A 145 -35.63 -3.12 -1.22
CA ARG A 145 -36.84 -3.58 -0.54
C ARG A 145 -37.98 -3.16 -1.43
N SER A 146 -38.59 -4.12 -2.07
CA SER A 146 -39.89 -3.95 -2.74
C SER A 146 -40.89 -3.50 -1.67
N GLY A 147 -40.89 -2.20 -1.41
CA GLY A 147 -41.82 -1.59 -0.47
C GLY A 147 -43.25 -1.70 -1.00
N SER A 148 -44.21 -1.97 -0.14
CA SER A 148 -45.63 -2.00 -0.49
C SER A 148 -46.18 -0.63 -0.95
N MET A 149 -45.41 0.45 -0.89
CA MET A 149 -45.80 1.79 -1.32
C MET A 149 -45.59 1.92 -2.83
N THR A 150 -46.65 2.26 -3.53
CA THR A 150 -46.66 2.42 -4.98
C THR A 150 -46.25 3.82 -5.45
N VAL A 151 -46.15 4.76 -4.51
CA VAL A 151 -45.87 6.17 -4.80
C VAL A 151 -44.84 6.73 -3.81
N SER A 152 -44.09 7.69 -4.29
CA SER A 152 -43.27 8.57 -3.46
C SER A 152 -43.73 10.03 -3.62
N SER A 153 -43.57 10.82 -2.59
CA SER A 153 -43.90 12.25 -2.60
C SER A 153 -42.75 13.08 -2.07
N ALA A 154 -42.51 14.23 -2.69
CA ALA A 154 -41.45 15.14 -2.29
C ALA A 154 -41.77 16.58 -2.68
N ARG A 155 -41.09 17.52 -2.02
CA ARG A 155 -40.81 18.82 -2.57
C ARG A 155 -39.48 18.73 -3.34
N PRO A 156 -39.45 18.92 -4.67
CA PRO A 156 -38.24 18.71 -5.47
C PRO A 156 -37.03 19.49 -4.99
N SER A 157 -37.24 20.73 -4.51
CA SER A 157 -36.16 21.59 -3.99
C SER A 157 -35.40 20.98 -2.79
N THR A 158 -36.10 20.24 -1.90
CA THR A 158 -35.44 19.59 -0.74
C THR A 158 -34.62 18.38 -1.16
N VAL A 159 -35.10 17.58 -2.11
CA VAL A 159 -34.35 16.46 -2.70
C VAL A 159 -33.13 16.98 -3.45
N ARG A 160 -33.29 18.09 -4.22
CA ARG A 160 -32.17 18.73 -4.92
C ARG A 160 -31.12 19.29 -3.96
N ALA A 161 -31.53 19.87 -2.83
CA ALA A 161 -30.61 20.32 -1.79
C ALA A 161 -29.77 19.16 -1.23
N LEU A 162 -30.38 18.00 -0.98
CA LEU A 162 -29.66 16.79 -0.56
C LEU A 162 -28.67 16.31 -1.64
N SER A 163 -29.11 16.24 -2.90
CA SER A 163 -28.22 15.92 -4.05
C SER A 163 -27.03 16.89 -4.12
N ASN A 164 -27.24 18.19 -3.94
CA ASN A 164 -26.18 19.19 -3.96
C ASN A 164 -25.20 19.03 -2.77
N THR A 165 -25.70 18.63 -1.61
CA THR A 165 -24.84 18.34 -0.43
C THR A 165 -23.89 17.18 -0.75
N LEU A 166 -24.39 16.10 -1.39
CA LEU A 166 -23.55 14.99 -1.85
C LEU A 166 -22.57 15.42 -2.97
N ALA A 167 -22.99 16.32 -3.87
CA ALA A 167 -22.10 16.87 -4.89
C ALA A 167 -20.91 17.62 -4.26
N ASN A 168 -21.18 18.47 -3.26
CA ASN A 168 -20.14 19.21 -2.56
C ASN A 168 -19.20 18.28 -1.80
N LEU A 169 -19.75 17.22 -1.17
CA LEU A 169 -18.95 16.18 -0.52
C LEU A 169 -17.98 15.55 -1.53
N GLY A 170 -18.49 15.07 -2.68
CA GLY A 170 -17.69 14.45 -3.73
C GLY A 170 -16.57 15.36 -4.23
N THR A 171 -16.93 16.58 -4.63
CA THR A 171 -15.95 17.57 -5.15
C THR A 171 -14.83 17.87 -4.16
N SER A 172 -15.11 17.83 -2.86
CA SER A 172 -14.12 18.08 -1.81
C SER A 172 -13.04 16.99 -1.74
N PHE A 173 -13.31 15.80 -2.27
CA PHE A 173 -12.44 14.63 -2.15
C PHE A 173 -11.88 14.10 -3.48
N ASP A 174 -12.30 14.64 -4.63
CA ASP A 174 -11.91 14.13 -5.95
C ASP A 174 -10.38 14.05 -6.16
N ALA A 175 -9.62 15.02 -5.64
CA ALA A 175 -8.17 15.07 -5.81
C ALA A 175 -7.39 14.32 -4.70
N GLU A 176 -8.03 13.98 -3.58
CA GLU A 176 -7.34 13.48 -2.41
C GLU A 176 -6.74 12.06 -2.58
N PRO A 177 -7.40 11.10 -3.27
CA PRO A 177 -6.79 9.79 -3.51
C PRO A 177 -5.47 9.88 -4.27
N GLY A 178 -5.41 10.71 -5.32
CA GLY A 178 -4.18 10.94 -6.09
C GLY A 178 -3.05 11.54 -5.25
N LYS A 179 -3.36 12.52 -4.38
CA LYS A 179 -2.39 13.12 -3.47
C LYS A 179 -1.87 12.10 -2.46
N LEU A 180 -2.74 11.30 -1.86
CA LEU A 180 -2.35 10.27 -0.89
C LEU A 180 -1.45 9.21 -1.52
N ARG A 181 -1.75 8.75 -2.75
CA ARG A 181 -0.89 7.81 -3.49
C ARG A 181 0.51 8.40 -3.73
N ASN A 182 0.58 9.65 -4.17
CA ASN A 182 1.86 10.32 -4.40
C ASN A 182 2.67 10.45 -3.11
N LEU A 183 2.05 10.87 -2.01
CA LEU A 183 2.72 10.99 -0.71
C LEU A 183 3.16 9.63 -0.14
N SER A 184 2.34 8.60 -0.30
CA SER A 184 2.70 7.23 0.08
C SER A 184 3.91 6.73 -0.73
N THR A 185 3.94 7.01 -2.03
CA THR A 185 5.08 6.68 -2.89
C THR A 185 6.34 7.43 -2.49
N GLU A 186 6.23 8.74 -2.23
CA GLU A 186 7.37 9.55 -1.74
C GLU A 186 7.89 9.05 -0.39
N PHE A 187 6.99 8.69 0.53
CA PHE A 187 7.36 8.11 1.82
C PHE A 187 8.20 6.84 1.62
N MET A 188 7.76 5.93 0.75
CA MET A 188 8.47 4.69 0.46
C MET A 188 9.87 4.90 -0.14
N VAL A 189 10.08 6.01 -0.84
CA VAL A 189 11.38 6.37 -1.45
C VAL A 189 12.31 7.05 -0.45
N LYS A 190 11.79 7.99 0.33
CA LYS A 190 12.61 8.90 1.17
C LYS A 190 12.73 8.45 2.62
N CYS A 191 11.79 7.65 3.11
CA CYS A 191 11.76 7.16 4.49
C CYS A 191 12.15 5.68 4.52
N GLN A 192 13.46 5.40 4.60
CA GLN A 192 14.00 4.02 4.52
C GLN A 192 13.99 3.29 5.88
N TRP A 193 13.03 3.62 6.75
CA TRP A 193 12.85 2.99 8.05
C TRP A 193 11.38 2.63 8.28
N GLY A 194 11.00 1.50 7.74
CA GLY A 194 9.63 1.03 7.69
C GLY A 194 9.00 1.18 6.30
N SER A 195 7.84 0.60 6.12
CA SER A 195 7.05 0.67 4.89
C SER A 195 5.58 0.89 5.20
N VAL A 196 4.90 1.61 4.32
CA VAL A 196 3.46 1.91 4.40
C VAL A 196 2.81 1.52 3.08
N ASP A 197 1.92 0.52 3.12
CA ASP A 197 1.04 0.19 2.00
C ASP A 197 -0.39 0.58 2.36
N ALA A 198 -0.85 1.68 1.82
CA ALA A 198 -2.18 2.24 2.05
C ALA A 198 -3.09 2.14 0.81
N GLU A 199 -2.67 1.45 -0.26
CA GLU A 199 -3.40 1.46 -1.54
C GLU A 199 -4.83 0.94 -1.39
N ASN A 200 -5.04 -0.14 -0.65
CA ASN A 200 -6.37 -0.68 -0.44
C ASN A 200 -7.29 0.30 0.31
N LEU A 201 -6.77 1.01 1.32
CA LEU A 201 -7.51 2.06 2.03
C LEU A 201 -7.84 3.23 1.10
N ILE A 202 -6.87 3.68 0.30
CA ILE A 202 -7.05 4.78 -0.65
C ILE A 202 -8.08 4.41 -1.73
N SER A 203 -8.03 3.19 -2.24
CA SER A 203 -9.01 2.67 -3.21
C SER A 203 -10.41 2.55 -2.61
N THR A 204 -10.53 2.14 -1.35
CA THR A 204 -11.82 2.14 -0.64
C THR A 204 -12.36 3.55 -0.44
N PHE A 205 -11.52 4.52 -0.11
CA PHE A 205 -11.91 5.93 -0.03
C PHE A 205 -12.38 6.47 -1.39
N GLU A 206 -11.71 6.11 -2.47
CA GLU A 206 -12.13 6.46 -3.84
C GLU A 206 -13.47 5.82 -4.21
N ALA A 207 -13.69 4.54 -3.86
CA ALA A 207 -14.95 3.84 -4.05
C ALA A 207 -16.09 4.49 -3.25
N TRP A 208 -15.83 4.90 -2.00
CA TRP A 208 -16.77 5.66 -1.19
C TRP A 208 -17.18 6.97 -1.88
N ASN A 209 -16.21 7.74 -2.40
CA ASN A 209 -16.50 8.98 -3.10
C ASN A 209 -17.31 8.74 -4.38
N LYS A 210 -16.99 7.69 -5.13
CA LYS A 210 -17.72 7.29 -6.33
C LYS A 210 -19.17 6.88 -6.02
N SER A 211 -19.39 6.15 -4.92
CA SER A 211 -20.74 5.79 -4.47
C SER A 211 -21.57 7.02 -4.08
N ASN A 212 -20.94 8.02 -3.44
CA ASN A 212 -21.58 9.29 -3.13
C ASN A 212 -21.97 10.07 -4.40
N ALA A 213 -21.13 10.03 -5.43
CA ALA A 213 -21.44 10.64 -6.74
C ALA A 213 -22.60 9.92 -7.46
N ASN A 214 -22.73 8.60 -7.30
CA ASN A 214 -23.87 7.84 -7.79
C ASN A 214 -25.18 8.25 -7.06
N ASP A 215 -25.13 8.32 -5.73
CA ASP A 215 -26.29 8.75 -4.91
C ASP A 215 -26.72 10.18 -5.25
N LYS A 216 -25.79 11.09 -5.43
CA LYS A 216 -26.04 12.45 -5.94
C LYS A 216 -26.77 12.42 -7.27
N THR A 217 -26.38 11.53 -8.17
CA THR A 217 -26.92 11.48 -9.53
C THR A 217 -28.35 10.98 -9.54
N TRP A 218 -28.66 9.84 -8.90
CA TRP A 218 -30.03 9.35 -8.88
C TRP A 218 -30.99 10.25 -8.09
N LEU A 219 -30.54 10.87 -6.97
CA LEU A 219 -31.33 11.87 -6.25
C LEU A 219 -31.65 13.10 -7.12
N GLY A 220 -30.68 13.53 -7.95
CA GLY A 220 -30.91 14.58 -8.94
C GLY A 220 -32.01 14.21 -9.93
N ILE A 221 -31.95 12.98 -10.47
CA ILE A 221 -32.97 12.45 -11.40
C ILE A 221 -34.36 12.37 -10.71
N VAL A 222 -34.40 11.95 -9.45
CA VAL A 222 -35.65 11.93 -8.68
C VAL A 222 -36.22 13.36 -8.53
N ALA A 223 -35.40 14.35 -8.18
CA ALA A 223 -35.81 15.74 -8.09
C ALA A 223 -36.32 16.28 -9.46
N ASP A 224 -35.59 16.02 -10.54
CA ASP A 224 -35.99 16.41 -11.91
C ASP A 224 -37.30 15.76 -12.32
N THR A 225 -37.50 14.50 -11.93
CA THR A 225 -38.74 13.78 -12.26
C THR A 225 -39.93 14.37 -11.50
N PHE A 226 -39.78 14.68 -10.21
CA PHE A 226 -40.83 15.39 -9.48
C PHE A 226 -41.16 16.75 -10.12
N GLU A 227 -40.15 17.54 -10.54
CA GLU A 227 -40.33 18.85 -11.16
C GLU A 227 -41.12 18.78 -12.48
N LYS A 228 -41.05 17.66 -13.22
CA LYS A 228 -41.86 17.46 -14.44
C LYS A 228 -43.37 17.36 -14.16
N TYR A 229 -43.77 16.98 -12.95
CA TYR A 229 -45.16 16.79 -12.54
C TYR A 229 -45.70 17.94 -11.68
N GLY A 230 -44.88 18.99 -11.42
CA GLY A 230 -45.30 20.17 -10.66
C GLY A 230 -44.17 21.19 -10.54
N SER A 231 -44.35 22.19 -9.64
CA SER A 231 -43.31 23.19 -9.39
C SER A 231 -42.37 22.74 -8.28
N SER A 232 -41.12 23.23 -8.31
CA SER A 232 -40.05 22.88 -7.38
C SER A 232 -40.38 23.13 -5.90
N GLY A 233 -41.29 24.06 -5.60
CA GLY A 233 -41.69 24.45 -4.26
C GLY A 233 -42.93 23.77 -3.73
N GLN A 234 -43.55 22.88 -4.48
CA GLN A 234 -44.81 22.19 -4.08
C GLN A 234 -44.54 20.72 -3.73
N MET A 235 -45.36 20.15 -2.87
CA MET A 235 -45.41 18.71 -2.60
C MET A 235 -46.02 18.02 -3.83
N ILE A 236 -45.25 17.10 -4.41
CA ILE A 236 -45.62 16.37 -5.62
C ILE A 236 -45.57 14.88 -5.28
N THR A 237 -46.57 14.13 -5.78
CA THR A 237 -46.62 12.67 -5.63
C THR A 237 -46.46 12.05 -7.01
N VAL A 238 -45.54 11.10 -7.17
CA VAL A 238 -45.24 10.38 -8.39
C VAL A 238 -45.23 8.89 -8.15
N ALA A 239 -45.72 8.09 -9.10
CA ALA A 239 -45.63 6.64 -9.00
C ALA A 239 -44.15 6.18 -8.98
N ASN A 240 -43.84 5.20 -8.13
CA ASN A 240 -42.49 4.66 -8.01
C ASN A 240 -41.99 4.09 -9.35
N SER A 241 -42.84 3.46 -10.15
CA SER A 241 -42.51 2.98 -11.49
C SER A 241 -42.04 4.07 -12.43
N THR A 242 -42.56 5.31 -12.28
CA THR A 242 -42.10 6.45 -13.06
C THR A 242 -40.70 6.91 -12.67
N LEU A 243 -40.42 6.95 -11.36
CA LEU A 243 -39.10 7.27 -10.83
C LEU A 243 -38.09 6.21 -11.23
N GLU A 244 -38.44 4.92 -11.04
CA GLU A 244 -37.63 3.78 -11.47
C GLU A 244 -37.29 3.83 -12.97
N GLY A 245 -38.30 4.09 -13.80
CA GLY A 245 -38.10 4.26 -15.27
C GLY A 245 -37.14 5.39 -15.62
N ALA A 246 -37.19 6.52 -14.89
CA ALA A 246 -36.29 7.65 -15.09
C ALA A 246 -34.86 7.33 -14.65
N ILE A 247 -34.68 6.65 -13.51
CA ILE A 247 -33.38 6.24 -12.99
C ILE A 247 -32.75 5.19 -13.89
N SER A 248 -33.50 4.16 -14.28
CA SER A 248 -33.04 3.10 -15.18
C SER A 248 -32.70 3.64 -16.58
N ALA A 249 -33.47 4.58 -17.12
CA ALA A 249 -33.16 5.22 -18.40
C ALA A 249 -31.84 6.00 -18.38
N ALA A 250 -31.43 6.48 -17.23
CA ALA A 250 -30.14 7.14 -17.01
C ALA A 250 -28.99 6.16 -16.76
N GLY A 251 -29.24 4.84 -16.65
CA GLY A 251 -28.21 3.84 -16.38
C GLY A 251 -27.60 3.93 -14.98
N VAL A 252 -28.37 4.46 -14.00
CA VAL A 252 -27.90 4.69 -12.64
C VAL A 252 -28.58 3.68 -11.70
N SER A 253 -27.87 3.17 -10.72
CA SER A 253 -28.40 2.30 -9.66
C SER A 253 -28.71 3.09 -8.41
N THR A 254 -29.77 2.71 -7.70
CA THR A 254 -30.06 3.18 -6.34
C THR A 254 -29.47 2.29 -5.26
N GLU A 255 -28.91 1.14 -5.67
CA GLU A 255 -28.30 0.20 -4.75
C GLU A 255 -26.96 0.74 -4.25
N ARG A 256 -26.73 0.62 -2.95
CA ARG A 256 -25.46 0.95 -2.30
C ARG A 256 -25.00 -0.22 -1.44
N HIS A 257 -23.77 -0.61 -1.64
CA HIS A 257 -23.10 -1.62 -0.83
C HIS A 257 -22.29 -0.95 0.27
N ASP A 258 -22.31 -1.56 1.43
CA ASP A 258 -21.41 -1.25 2.54
C ASP A 258 -19.97 -1.60 2.14
N LEU A 259 -19.04 -0.74 2.48
CA LEU A 259 -17.64 -0.92 2.09
C LEU A 259 -16.87 -1.58 3.25
N GLU A 260 -16.18 -2.65 2.95
CA GLU A 260 -15.16 -3.17 3.84
C GLU A 260 -13.97 -2.21 3.84
N VAL A 261 -13.66 -1.60 4.99
CA VAL A 261 -12.52 -0.68 5.11
C VAL A 261 -11.30 -1.44 5.59
N PRO A 262 -10.31 -1.69 4.70
CA PRO A 262 -9.15 -2.48 5.06
C PRO A 262 -8.15 -1.66 5.88
N ALA A 263 -7.49 -2.32 6.84
CA ALA A 263 -6.33 -1.75 7.48
C ALA A 263 -5.16 -1.68 6.49
N PRO A 264 -4.47 -0.53 6.38
CA PRO A 264 -3.21 -0.45 5.65
C PRO A 264 -2.16 -1.35 6.30
N THR A 265 -1.30 -1.95 5.49
CA THR A 265 -0.17 -2.73 6.00
C THR A 265 0.99 -1.80 6.29
N VAL A 266 1.41 -1.74 7.56
CA VAL A 266 2.58 -0.98 7.98
C VAL A 266 3.59 -1.91 8.62
N VAL A 267 4.81 -1.89 8.10
CA VAL A 267 5.93 -2.67 8.63
C VAL A 267 6.95 -1.71 9.18
N GLY A 268 7.19 -1.77 10.50
CA GLY A 268 8.29 -1.07 11.15
C GLY A 268 9.57 -1.89 11.04
N MET A 269 10.68 -1.23 10.70
CA MET A 269 11.98 -1.87 10.83
C MET A 269 12.32 -2.01 12.31
N SER A 270 12.79 -3.18 12.71
CA SER A 270 13.38 -3.34 14.04
C SER A 270 14.76 -2.70 14.05
N THR A 271 15.05 -1.92 15.09
CA THR A 271 16.41 -1.47 15.36
C THR A 271 17.34 -2.68 15.47
N THR A 272 18.22 -2.81 14.52
CA THR A 272 19.38 -3.69 14.37
C THR A 272 19.34 -5.13 14.87
N SER A 273 18.28 -5.65 15.43
CA SER A 273 17.97 -7.09 15.50
C SER A 273 16.64 -7.29 16.25
N GLY A 274 15.62 -7.73 15.56
CA GLY A 274 14.50 -8.47 16.19
C GLY A 274 14.95 -9.88 16.61
N TYR A 275 16.25 -10.06 16.83
CA TYR A 275 16.90 -11.31 17.16
C TYR A 275 17.48 -11.21 18.56
N VAL A 276 16.97 -12.02 19.46
CA VAL A 276 17.49 -12.12 20.84
C VAL A 276 18.51 -13.25 20.88
N ASN A 277 19.78 -12.94 21.03
CA ASN A 277 20.92 -13.86 21.27
C ASN A 277 21.08 -15.08 20.34
N ASP A 278 20.11 -15.36 19.52
CA ASP A 278 20.02 -16.28 18.41
C ASP A 278 19.07 -15.63 17.39
N PRO A 279 19.28 -15.78 16.07
CA PRO A 279 18.49 -15.08 15.05
C PRO A 279 17.04 -15.59 14.94
N VAL A 280 16.33 -15.63 16.07
CA VAL A 280 14.91 -15.98 16.15
C VAL A 280 14.06 -14.72 16.11
N ASN A 281 13.23 -14.58 15.09
CA ASN A 281 12.21 -13.55 15.06
C ASN A 281 11.10 -13.90 16.08
N VAL A 282 11.07 -13.18 17.17
CA VAL A 282 10.13 -13.45 18.30
C VAL A 282 8.65 -13.25 17.93
N ALA A 283 8.35 -12.53 16.85
CA ALA A 283 6.97 -12.33 16.39
C ALA A 283 6.45 -13.48 15.53
N THR A 284 7.33 -14.14 14.77
CA THR A 284 6.96 -15.20 13.83
C THR A 284 7.52 -16.57 14.23
N GLY A 285 8.42 -16.62 15.20
CA GLY A 285 9.18 -17.83 15.57
C GLY A 285 10.20 -18.25 14.50
N ASN A 286 10.42 -17.40 13.49
CA ASN A 286 11.33 -17.71 12.39
C ASN A 286 12.78 -17.55 12.84
N PHE A 287 13.56 -18.61 12.67
CA PHE A 287 15.01 -18.59 12.84
C PHE A 287 15.64 -18.21 11.50
N ILE A 288 16.43 -17.13 11.48
CA ILE A 288 17.17 -16.65 10.31
C ILE A 288 18.64 -16.50 10.73
N GLU A 289 19.54 -17.09 9.95
CA GLU A 289 20.98 -16.97 10.18
C GLU A 289 21.67 -16.61 8.87
N GLU A 290 22.47 -15.55 8.90
CA GLU A 290 23.27 -15.10 7.77
C GLU A 290 24.74 -15.48 7.98
N GLU A 291 25.29 -16.19 6.99
CA GLU A 291 26.67 -16.64 6.98
C GLU A 291 27.38 -16.12 5.74
N THR A 292 28.61 -15.66 5.92
CA THR A 292 29.50 -15.32 4.79
C THR A 292 30.55 -16.39 4.63
N ASP A 293 30.41 -17.23 3.62
CA ASP A 293 31.34 -18.34 3.36
C ASP A 293 32.65 -17.88 2.71
N MET A 294 32.58 -16.87 1.85
CA MET A 294 33.74 -16.30 1.17
C MET A 294 33.58 -14.80 0.98
N ALA A 295 34.65 -14.06 1.20
CA ALA A 295 34.73 -12.64 0.90
C ALA A 295 36.10 -12.31 0.28
N PHE A 296 36.10 -11.86 -0.97
CA PHE A 296 37.29 -11.39 -1.65
C PHE A 296 37.18 -9.89 -1.92
N SER A 297 38.12 -9.13 -1.41
CA SER A 297 38.21 -7.69 -1.71
C SER A 297 38.99 -7.51 -3.04
N GLY A 298 38.30 -7.15 -4.10
CA GLY A 298 38.88 -6.79 -5.37
C GLY A 298 39.06 -5.28 -5.50
N VAL A 299 39.87 -4.87 -6.47
CA VAL A 299 40.16 -3.44 -6.73
C VAL A 299 38.90 -2.71 -7.27
N VAL A 300 37.96 -3.43 -7.87
CA VAL A 300 36.76 -2.86 -8.52
C VAL A 300 35.47 -3.26 -7.81
N SER A 301 35.41 -4.44 -7.19
CA SER A 301 34.26 -4.90 -6.42
C SER A 301 34.65 -6.00 -5.44
N ALA A 302 33.92 -6.11 -4.33
CA ALA A 302 34.02 -7.27 -3.45
C ALA A 302 33.18 -8.42 -4.06
N CYS A 303 33.77 -9.62 -4.12
CA CYS A 303 33.02 -10.83 -4.43
C CYS A 303 32.77 -11.58 -3.12
N THR A 304 31.52 -11.63 -2.71
CA THR A 304 31.12 -12.34 -1.49
C THR A 304 30.16 -13.48 -1.84
N VAL A 305 30.31 -14.60 -1.17
CA VAL A 305 29.30 -15.66 -1.13
C VAL A 305 28.68 -15.64 0.25
N THR A 306 27.41 -15.22 0.29
CA THR A 306 26.60 -15.18 1.50
C THR A 306 25.44 -16.16 1.37
N ARG A 307 25.13 -16.82 2.44
CA ARG A 307 23.93 -17.67 2.56
C ARG A 307 23.11 -17.26 3.75
N MET A 308 21.82 -17.48 3.64
CA MET A 308 20.84 -17.18 4.68
C MET A 308 19.99 -18.40 4.97
N TYR A 309 19.96 -18.81 6.22
CA TYR A 309 19.04 -19.85 6.70
C TYR A 309 17.73 -19.22 7.11
N ASN A 310 16.62 -19.86 6.73
CA ASN A 310 15.28 -19.46 7.10
C ASN A 310 14.45 -20.68 7.50
N SER A 311 14.16 -20.81 8.80
CA SER A 311 13.47 -22.02 9.31
C SER A 311 12.04 -22.17 8.82
N VAL A 312 11.37 -21.09 8.44
CA VAL A 312 9.99 -21.14 7.90
C VAL A 312 9.96 -21.80 6.53
N THR A 313 11.01 -21.65 5.73
CA THR A 313 11.08 -22.26 4.39
C THR A 313 11.36 -23.76 4.41
N VAL A 314 11.69 -24.33 5.57
CA VAL A 314 11.92 -25.79 5.72
C VAL A 314 10.60 -26.56 5.83
N PHE A 315 9.54 -25.94 6.34
CA PHE A 315 8.29 -26.63 6.75
C PHE A 315 7.08 -26.37 5.85
N GLY A 316 7.22 -25.75 4.69
CA GLY A 316 6.11 -25.39 3.79
C GLY A 316 5.98 -26.28 2.56
N GLN A 317 4.86 -26.19 1.84
CA GLN A 317 4.67 -26.79 0.50
C GLN A 317 5.68 -26.25 -0.54
N HIS A 318 6.44 -25.24 -0.20
CA HIS A 318 7.46 -24.58 -1.01
C HIS A 318 8.87 -24.75 -0.44
N ALA A 319 9.11 -25.86 0.30
CA ALA A 319 10.45 -26.19 0.80
C ALA A 319 11.42 -26.32 -0.38
N VAL A 320 12.22 -25.29 -0.61
CA VAL A 320 13.27 -25.29 -1.64
C VAL A 320 14.56 -25.72 -0.99
N SER A 321 15.14 -26.82 -1.48
CA SER A 321 16.49 -27.23 -1.11
C SER A 321 17.45 -26.63 -2.14
N GLY A 322 18.22 -25.63 -1.75
CA GLY A 322 19.29 -25.07 -2.56
C GLY A 322 20.60 -25.85 -2.44
N VAL A 323 21.70 -25.29 -3.00
CA VAL A 323 23.05 -25.89 -2.97
C VAL A 323 23.53 -26.13 -1.53
N PHE A 324 23.09 -25.30 -0.59
CA PHE A 324 23.46 -25.38 0.84
C PHE A 324 22.48 -26.21 1.68
N GLY A 325 21.46 -26.82 1.06
CA GLY A 325 20.49 -27.67 1.73
C GLY A 325 19.17 -26.99 2.07
N ALA A 326 18.27 -27.73 2.74
CA ALA A 326 16.93 -27.24 3.06
C ALA A 326 16.96 -26.03 4.00
N GLY A 327 16.18 -25.01 3.68
CA GLY A 327 16.09 -23.76 4.45
C GLY A 327 17.21 -22.76 4.18
N TRP A 328 18.22 -23.12 3.40
CA TRP A 328 19.28 -22.22 2.99
C TRP A 328 18.98 -21.60 1.62
N SER A 329 19.21 -20.32 1.52
CA SER A 329 19.29 -19.54 0.28
C SER A 329 20.62 -18.82 0.22
N SER A 330 21.02 -18.40 -0.97
CA SER A 330 22.30 -17.69 -1.15
C SER A 330 22.23 -16.67 -2.27
N ASN A 331 23.18 -15.73 -2.25
CA ASN A 331 23.29 -14.73 -3.31
C ASN A 331 23.72 -15.31 -4.68
N ILE A 332 24.21 -16.55 -4.71
CA ILE A 332 24.54 -17.28 -5.96
C ILE A 332 23.38 -18.11 -6.50
N GLU A 333 22.27 -18.24 -5.76
CA GLU A 333 21.10 -19.02 -6.13
C GLU A 333 19.88 -18.16 -6.46
N SER A 334 20.03 -16.85 -6.51
CA SER A 334 18.94 -15.95 -6.89
C SER A 334 18.44 -16.29 -8.30
N ARG A 335 17.14 -16.52 -8.45
CA ARG A 335 16.54 -16.97 -9.70
C ARG A 335 15.17 -16.36 -9.93
N VAL A 336 14.76 -16.26 -11.19
CA VAL A 336 13.40 -15.90 -11.59
C VAL A 336 12.74 -17.09 -12.25
N GLN A 337 11.61 -17.52 -11.71
CA GLN A 337 10.77 -18.55 -12.31
C GLN A 337 9.62 -17.89 -13.07
N LEU A 338 9.50 -18.20 -14.36
CA LEU A 338 8.41 -17.71 -15.20
C LEU A 338 7.26 -18.71 -15.22
N ASN A 339 6.07 -18.25 -14.85
CA ASN A 339 4.83 -19.01 -14.92
C ASN A 339 3.91 -18.38 -15.98
N ALA A 340 2.78 -19.04 -16.27
CA ALA A 340 1.81 -18.55 -17.25
C ALA A 340 1.24 -17.17 -16.87
N GLU A 341 0.98 -16.93 -15.59
CA GLU A 341 0.30 -15.74 -15.10
C GLU A 341 1.21 -14.75 -14.36
N ASN A 342 2.40 -15.19 -13.94
CA ASN A 342 3.33 -14.36 -13.17
C ASN A 342 4.79 -14.79 -13.35
N ALA A 343 5.69 -13.97 -12.84
CA ALA A 343 7.08 -14.32 -12.59
C ALA A 343 7.38 -14.23 -11.09
N VAL A 344 8.09 -15.22 -10.56
CA VAL A 344 8.47 -15.27 -9.14
C VAL A 344 9.99 -15.16 -9.03
N TRP A 345 10.46 -14.12 -8.38
CA TRP A 345 11.88 -13.91 -8.08
C TRP A 345 12.20 -14.41 -6.68
N THR A 346 13.05 -15.44 -6.59
CA THR A 346 13.66 -15.84 -5.31
C THR A 346 14.89 -14.97 -5.07
N MET A 347 14.83 -14.14 -4.06
CA MET A 347 15.89 -13.21 -3.66
C MET A 347 17.06 -13.95 -2.97
N PRO A 348 18.23 -13.30 -2.85
CA PRO A 348 19.38 -13.88 -2.11
C PRO A 348 19.06 -14.23 -0.64
N ASP A 349 18.11 -13.55 -0.03
CA ASP A 349 17.64 -13.81 1.33
C ASP A 349 16.53 -14.87 1.42
N GLY A 350 16.19 -15.52 0.30
CA GLY A 350 15.15 -16.55 0.21
C GLY A 350 13.72 -16.02 0.16
N ARG A 351 13.49 -14.71 0.20
CA ARG A 351 12.16 -14.14 -0.03
C ARG A 351 11.75 -14.31 -1.48
N GLU A 352 10.45 -14.46 -1.70
CA GLU A 352 9.88 -14.50 -3.03
C GLU A 352 9.12 -13.21 -3.33
N VAL A 353 9.41 -12.62 -4.48
CA VAL A 353 8.72 -11.45 -5.01
C VAL A 353 7.99 -11.85 -6.28
N THR A 354 6.68 -11.66 -6.30
CA THR A 354 5.82 -12.02 -7.43
C THR A 354 5.50 -10.79 -8.27
N PHE A 355 5.63 -10.95 -9.59
CA PHE A 355 5.27 -9.95 -10.60
C PHE A 355 4.18 -10.55 -11.49
N ASP A 356 2.97 -10.01 -11.41
CA ASP A 356 1.86 -10.47 -12.23
C ASP A 356 2.03 -10.06 -13.69
N ARG A 357 1.70 -10.95 -14.63
CA ARG A 357 1.68 -10.60 -16.05
C ARG A 357 0.54 -9.64 -16.35
N MET A 358 0.82 -8.67 -17.21
CA MET A 358 -0.15 -7.68 -17.67
C MET A 358 -0.03 -7.47 -19.17
N ILE A 359 -1.12 -7.03 -19.77
CA ILE A 359 -1.13 -6.51 -21.14
C ILE A 359 -1.08 -4.99 -21.04
N ARG A 360 -0.09 -4.37 -21.69
CA ARG A 360 0.06 -2.92 -21.75
C ARG A 360 -0.96 -2.32 -22.71
N GLU A 361 -1.15 -1.00 -22.65
CA GLU A 361 -2.06 -0.26 -23.52
C GLU A 361 -1.73 -0.42 -25.02
N ASP A 362 -0.48 -0.66 -25.37
CA ASP A 362 -0.01 -0.94 -26.73
C ASP A 362 -0.20 -2.39 -27.18
N GLY A 363 -0.82 -3.23 -26.34
CA GLY A 363 -1.06 -4.64 -26.61
C GLY A 363 0.15 -5.54 -26.34
N THR A 364 1.29 -5.00 -25.89
CA THR A 364 2.47 -5.79 -25.53
C THR A 364 2.32 -6.42 -24.15
N HIS A 365 2.97 -7.57 -23.93
CA HIS A 365 3.03 -8.20 -22.62
C HIS A 365 4.11 -7.53 -21.74
N GLY A 366 3.83 -7.46 -20.45
CA GLY A 366 4.74 -6.94 -19.46
C GLY A 366 4.45 -7.54 -18.09
N TYR A 367 5.03 -6.95 -17.06
CA TYR A 367 4.82 -7.33 -15.68
C TYR A 367 4.35 -6.12 -14.87
N ALA A 368 3.37 -6.34 -14.00
CA ALA A 368 2.98 -5.36 -13.01
C ALA A 368 4.10 -5.20 -11.98
N ARG A 369 4.17 -4.02 -11.37
CA ARG A 369 5.06 -3.81 -10.23
C ARG A 369 4.70 -4.79 -9.12
N ALA A 370 5.70 -5.36 -8.45
CA ALA A 370 5.44 -6.26 -7.34
C ALA A 370 4.69 -5.52 -6.21
N PRO A 371 3.56 -6.08 -5.74
CA PRO A 371 2.81 -5.48 -4.65
C PRO A 371 3.69 -5.36 -3.39
N ARG A 372 3.64 -4.19 -2.73
CA ARG A 372 4.37 -3.90 -1.48
C ARG A 372 5.90 -3.86 -1.58
N GLU A 373 6.46 -4.01 -2.79
CA GLU A 373 7.89 -3.99 -3.02
C GLU A 373 8.26 -2.83 -3.96
N ALA A 374 9.49 -2.34 -3.82
CA ALA A 374 10.03 -1.30 -4.70
C ALA A 374 10.68 -1.87 -5.96
N TRP A 375 10.28 -3.06 -6.36
CA TRP A 375 10.86 -3.81 -7.46
C TRP A 375 9.91 -3.87 -8.66
N TRP A 376 10.47 -3.82 -9.87
CA TRP A 376 9.79 -4.10 -11.12
C TRP A 376 10.62 -4.98 -12.03
N LEU A 377 9.93 -5.77 -12.83
CA LEU A 377 10.51 -6.70 -13.78
C LEU A 377 10.27 -6.23 -15.20
N GLU A 378 11.31 -6.27 -16.00
CA GLU A 378 11.27 -5.99 -17.44
C GLU A 378 11.95 -7.09 -18.23
N GLU A 379 11.39 -7.42 -19.39
CA GLU A 379 12.04 -8.23 -20.39
C GLU A 379 12.77 -7.32 -21.38
N LEU A 380 14.08 -7.48 -21.48
CA LEU A 380 14.94 -6.67 -22.34
C LEU A 380 15.33 -7.50 -23.57
N PRO A 381 14.90 -7.14 -24.79
CA PRO A 381 15.43 -7.73 -26.01
C PRO A 381 16.94 -7.49 -26.08
N LEU A 382 17.70 -8.47 -26.52
CA LEU A 382 19.15 -8.35 -26.70
C LEU A 382 19.54 -7.17 -27.62
N THR A 383 18.67 -6.83 -28.56
CA THR A 383 18.84 -5.66 -29.45
C THR A 383 18.88 -4.32 -28.71
N GLN A 384 18.29 -4.22 -27.52
CA GLN A 384 18.37 -3.02 -26.67
C GLN A 384 19.67 -2.95 -25.85
N LEU A 385 20.38 -4.06 -25.73
CA LEU A 385 21.65 -4.15 -25.01
C LEU A 385 22.86 -4.03 -25.94
N THR A 386 22.62 -4.09 -27.24
CA THR A 386 23.65 -3.93 -28.27
C THR A 386 23.70 -2.48 -28.73
N GLY A 387 24.89 -1.84 -28.71
CA GLY A 387 25.11 -0.55 -29.35
C GLY A 387 25.01 -0.65 -30.89
N GLU A 388 25.09 0.49 -31.59
CA GLU A 388 24.96 0.61 -33.06
C GLU A 388 25.81 -0.37 -33.89
N GLU A 389 26.84 -0.99 -33.32
CA GLU A 389 27.73 -1.95 -33.98
C GLU A 389 27.52 -3.42 -33.54
N GLY A 390 26.37 -3.74 -32.91
CA GLY A 390 26.12 -5.10 -32.42
C GLY A 390 27.01 -5.53 -31.24
N SER A 391 27.72 -4.60 -30.63
CA SER A 391 28.53 -4.85 -29.44
C SER A 391 27.70 -4.55 -28.19
N ILE A 392 27.71 -5.49 -27.24
CA ILE A 392 27.06 -5.28 -25.93
C ILE A 392 27.79 -4.12 -25.24
N ALA A 393 27.07 -3.02 -24.98
CA ALA A 393 27.63 -1.79 -24.42
C ALA A 393 28.16 -1.99 -22.98
N ASN A 394 27.62 -2.97 -22.24
CA ASN A 394 28.06 -3.29 -20.88
C ASN A 394 29.08 -4.46 -20.90
N PRO A 395 30.35 -4.24 -20.53
CA PRO A 395 31.38 -5.29 -20.54
C PRO A 395 31.06 -6.49 -19.65
N SER A 396 30.34 -6.27 -18.51
CA SER A 396 29.95 -7.32 -17.58
C SER A 396 28.90 -8.25 -18.20
N LEU A 397 27.90 -7.68 -18.91
CA LEU A 397 26.89 -8.45 -19.63
C LEU A 397 27.50 -9.25 -20.79
N ARG A 398 28.47 -8.66 -21.52
CA ARG A 398 29.22 -9.37 -22.57
C ARG A 398 29.95 -10.59 -22.00
N TYR A 399 30.58 -10.45 -20.84
CA TYR A 399 31.28 -11.55 -20.19
C TYR A 399 30.30 -12.68 -19.79
N ILE A 400 29.17 -12.35 -19.18
CA ILE A 400 28.15 -13.33 -18.76
C ILE A 400 27.60 -14.08 -19.98
N LEU A 401 27.26 -13.39 -21.05
CA LEU A 401 26.74 -14.00 -22.28
C LEU A 401 27.76 -14.89 -22.98
N HIS A 402 29.04 -14.51 -23.01
CA HIS A 402 30.10 -15.34 -23.57
C HIS A 402 30.45 -16.53 -22.67
N ALA A 403 30.48 -16.36 -21.36
CA ALA A 403 30.85 -17.43 -20.43
C ALA A 403 29.80 -18.54 -20.36
N THR A 404 28.52 -18.23 -20.59
CA THR A 404 27.42 -19.20 -20.53
C THR A 404 27.13 -19.87 -21.87
N GLY A 405 27.74 -19.43 -22.98
CA GLY A 405 27.44 -19.96 -24.32
C GLY A 405 25.99 -19.72 -24.77
N TYR A 406 25.36 -18.69 -24.27
CA TYR A 406 23.93 -18.46 -24.30
C TYR A 406 23.50 -17.69 -25.53
N ASP A 407 22.56 -18.26 -26.28
CA ASP A 407 21.92 -17.62 -27.45
C ASP A 407 20.49 -17.15 -27.03
N ALA A 408 20.43 -16.25 -26.04
CA ALA A 408 19.16 -15.73 -25.54
C ALA A 408 18.66 -14.57 -26.39
N SER A 409 17.42 -14.62 -26.81
CA SER A 409 16.75 -13.51 -27.49
C SER A 409 16.41 -12.35 -26.58
N SER A 410 16.37 -12.58 -25.26
CA SER A 410 16.04 -11.57 -24.24
C SER A 410 16.64 -11.92 -22.87
N LEU A 411 16.75 -10.89 -22.04
CA LEU A 411 17.15 -11.01 -20.63
C LEU A 411 16.03 -10.44 -19.76
N LEU A 412 15.97 -10.90 -18.51
CA LEU A 412 15.11 -10.31 -17.50
C LEU A 412 15.92 -9.33 -16.64
N ARG A 413 15.39 -8.14 -16.45
CA ARG A 413 15.93 -7.13 -15.54
C ARG A 413 14.97 -6.87 -14.42
N ILE A 414 15.40 -7.08 -13.18
CA ILE A 414 14.71 -6.61 -11.99
C ILE A 414 15.45 -5.39 -11.47
N SER A 415 14.76 -4.29 -11.28
CA SER A 415 15.33 -3.03 -10.81
C SER A 415 14.50 -2.44 -9.67
N ASP A 416 15.18 -1.63 -8.85
CA ASP A 416 14.57 -0.83 -7.79
C ASP A 416 14.76 0.67 -8.02
N ASN A 417 14.18 1.49 -7.13
CA ASN A 417 14.33 2.94 -7.19
C ASN A 417 15.74 3.45 -6.81
N SER A 418 16.60 2.61 -6.25
CA SER A 418 17.98 3.00 -5.88
C SER A 418 18.96 2.89 -7.04
N GLY A 419 18.53 2.30 -8.16
CA GLY A 419 19.37 1.99 -9.31
C GLY A 419 20.02 0.61 -9.24
N THR A 420 19.68 -0.21 -8.23
CA THR A 420 20.10 -1.61 -8.17
C THR A 420 19.43 -2.39 -9.29
N GLN A 421 20.20 -3.20 -10.00
CA GLN A 421 19.71 -4.03 -11.09
C GLN A 421 20.20 -5.47 -10.94
N HIS A 422 19.28 -6.40 -11.07
CA HIS A 422 19.55 -7.83 -11.16
C HIS A 422 19.18 -8.29 -12.57
N ILE A 423 20.12 -8.95 -13.23
CA ILE A 423 19.95 -9.41 -14.61
C ILE A 423 19.98 -10.92 -14.63
N PHE A 424 18.95 -11.51 -15.22
CA PHE A 424 18.79 -12.95 -15.35
C PHE A 424 18.76 -13.34 -16.83
N SER A 425 19.44 -14.43 -17.15
CA SER A 425 19.28 -15.08 -18.44
C SER A 425 18.09 -16.01 -18.41
N LEU A 426 17.37 -16.11 -19.53
CA LEU A 426 16.33 -17.11 -19.71
C LEU A 426 17.00 -18.45 -20.02
N THR A 427 17.06 -19.34 -19.04
CA THR A 427 17.40 -20.74 -19.27
C THR A 427 16.08 -21.50 -19.50
N GLY A 428 15.80 -21.88 -20.74
CA GLY A 428 14.72 -22.82 -20.98
C GLY A 428 15.05 -24.16 -20.32
N VAL A 429 14.11 -24.69 -19.51
CA VAL A 429 14.07 -26.09 -19.14
C VAL A 429 13.07 -26.75 -20.05
#